data_6fab1e7683109d16f7073f7403935310
#
_entry.id   6fab1e7683109d16f7073f7403935310
#
_cell.length_a   1.000
_cell.length_b   1.000
_cell.length_c   1.000
_cell.angle_alpha   90.00
_cell.angle_beta   90.00
_cell.angle_gamma   90.00
#
_symmetry.space_group_name_H-M   'P 1'
#
loop_
_entity.id
_entity.type
_entity.pdbx_description
1 polymer ?
#
loop_
_entity_poly.entity_id
_entity_poly.type
_entity_poly.pdbx_seq_one_letter_code
_entity_poly.pdbx_strand_id
1 'polypeptide(L)'
;MPPSPSTTPSAPRRIKDTLCYLWSAWRGHKAQSLLNVGLGLILVAADLSFVWTTKLIVDIATHARHTPSLTVAIMLLGGIVMVQLAVGYASRWVRAALGVKAQNTMRRRLFSHLLYCDWRSLRRFHSGQLVNRLEQDVQTVVTFLTETIPSIITTIVQFAGAFWLLLVMDGRLALIVVCVLPFFLLCSKLYVRRVRRLTHEIRDEESRVQSVLQENLQHTAVVKTLELERRSAGRLERLQSCLHQLVMHRTRYSSISALIMNAGFATGYLVTFIWGVVSLESGAITYGALIAFIQLVGQIQSPVRTLSRFVPICISAFTSAERIRDMADLPLEEHSKRGTSCKPEPVGLRASELTFAYPTEGTRRGRTVIDHLSADIAPGSVVAVVGETGRGKTTFVRLLLSLIKPDGGSLEAYSPDGWRRTLSPDTRSLFSYVPQGNTLMSGTIRDNLLMGNPDATDEEMMEALRRSAADFVTESPAGLDTMCGEMGAGLSEGQAQRIAIARALLRRRPILLLDEATSALDVATEERILSSVVADHGLQTVVFITHRPGALRHATQVVQI
;
A
#
# COMPACT_ATOMS: atom_id res chain seq x y z
N MET A 1 -11.83 19.39 13.79
CA MET A 1 -10.66 18.58 13.37
C MET A 1 -9.48 19.51 13.26
N PRO A 2 -8.35 19.24 13.92
CA PRO A 2 -7.11 19.92 13.58
C PRO A 2 -6.76 19.61 12.12
N PRO A 3 -6.19 20.54 11.35
CA PRO A 3 -5.77 20.29 9.98
C PRO A 3 -4.84 19.07 9.97
N SER A 4 -5.02 18.20 8.97
CA SER A 4 -4.11 17.10 8.70
C SER A 4 -2.68 17.61 8.74
N PRO A 5 -1.73 16.91 9.39
CA PRO A 5 -0.34 17.33 9.41
C PRO A 5 0.13 17.51 7.97
N SER A 6 0.42 18.75 7.61
CA SER A 6 1.09 19.08 6.37
C SER A 6 2.41 18.30 6.40
N THR A 7 2.45 17.20 5.65
CA THR A 7 3.72 16.59 5.27
C THR A 7 4.54 17.73 4.67
N THR A 8 5.54 18.19 5.39
CA THR A 8 6.56 19.08 4.82
C THR A 8 6.99 18.43 3.51
N PRO A 9 6.81 19.09 2.35
CA PRO A 9 7.26 18.52 1.10
C PRO A 9 8.78 18.36 1.25
N SER A 10 9.22 17.11 1.34
CA SER A 10 10.63 16.79 1.14
C SER A 10 11.01 17.48 -0.16
N ALA A 11 12.15 18.21 -0.15
CA ALA A 11 12.67 18.93 -1.32
C ALA A 11 12.47 18.07 -2.58
N PRO A 12 12.14 18.65 -3.75
CA PRO A 12 11.79 17.92 -4.96
C PRO A 12 12.91 16.92 -5.26
N ARG A 13 12.71 15.67 -4.79
CA ARG A 13 13.65 14.58 -5.01
C ARG A 13 13.75 14.39 -6.51
N ARG A 14 14.97 14.36 -7.03
CA ARG A 14 15.22 14.33 -8.47
C ARG A 14 14.51 13.12 -9.07
N ILE A 15 13.74 13.31 -10.13
CA ILE A 15 13.05 12.24 -10.90
C ILE A 15 13.99 11.06 -11.18
N LYS A 16 15.29 11.35 -11.36
CA LYS A 16 16.35 10.35 -11.51
C LYS A 16 16.41 9.32 -10.36
N ASP A 17 16.23 9.76 -9.12
CA ASP A 17 16.34 8.87 -7.95
C ASP A 17 15.14 7.91 -7.86
N THR A 18 13.94 8.39 -8.21
CA THR A 18 12.74 7.56 -8.27
C THR A 18 12.84 6.56 -9.42
N LEU A 19 13.36 6.97 -10.59
CA LEU A 19 13.64 6.06 -11.70
C LEU A 19 14.68 5.00 -11.33
N CYS A 20 15.75 5.37 -10.64
CA CYS A 20 16.77 4.45 -10.17
C CYS A 20 16.20 3.42 -9.18
N TYR A 21 15.34 3.87 -8.26
CA TYR A 21 14.61 2.99 -7.35
C TYR A 21 13.70 2.00 -8.12
N LEU A 22 12.88 2.48 -9.04
CA LEU A 22 12.02 1.64 -9.88
C LEU A 22 12.84 0.60 -10.64
N TRP A 23 13.96 0.99 -11.23
CA TRP A 23 14.86 0.10 -11.95
C TRP A 23 15.50 -0.95 -11.03
N SER A 24 15.89 -0.58 -9.82
CA SER A 24 16.47 -1.51 -8.83
C SER A 24 15.42 -2.51 -8.32
N ALA A 25 14.21 -2.05 -8.05
CA ALA A 25 13.09 -2.88 -7.63
C ALA A 25 12.69 -3.91 -8.71
N TRP A 26 12.94 -3.57 -10.01
CA TRP A 26 12.59 -4.38 -11.16
C TRP A 26 13.64 -5.43 -11.56
N ARG A 27 14.81 -5.47 -10.92
CA ARG A 27 15.94 -6.33 -11.32
C ARG A 27 15.60 -7.81 -11.50
N GLY A 28 14.68 -8.37 -10.73
CA GLY A 28 14.26 -9.78 -10.80
C GLY A 28 13.30 -10.13 -11.94
N HIS A 29 12.76 -9.13 -12.67
CA HIS A 29 11.69 -9.33 -13.66
C HIS A 29 12.04 -8.89 -15.08
N LYS A 30 13.33 -8.56 -15.34
CA LYS A 30 13.80 -7.99 -16.62
C LYS A 30 13.55 -8.90 -17.82
N ALA A 31 13.85 -10.18 -17.70
CA ALA A 31 13.68 -11.14 -18.79
C ALA A 31 12.22 -11.26 -19.23
N GLN A 32 11.30 -11.35 -18.27
CA GLN A 32 9.86 -11.43 -18.55
C GLN A 32 9.31 -10.12 -19.13
N SER A 33 9.83 -8.97 -18.68
CA SER A 33 9.47 -7.66 -19.24
C SER A 33 9.96 -7.52 -20.67
N LEU A 34 11.18 -7.96 -20.97
CA LEU A 34 11.72 -7.96 -22.33
C LEU A 34 10.92 -8.87 -23.25
N LEU A 35 10.52 -10.06 -22.77
CA LEU A 35 9.64 -10.95 -23.49
C LEU A 35 8.29 -10.28 -23.81
N ASN A 36 7.67 -9.59 -22.84
CA ASN A 36 6.42 -8.88 -23.05
C ASN A 36 6.54 -7.77 -24.11
N VAL A 37 7.61 -7.00 -24.07
CA VAL A 37 7.90 -6.00 -25.11
C VAL A 37 8.13 -6.67 -26.46
N GLY A 38 8.89 -7.76 -26.52
CA GLY A 38 9.16 -8.52 -27.74
C GLY A 38 7.87 -9.05 -28.39
N LEU A 39 6.98 -9.65 -27.59
CA LEU A 39 5.66 -10.10 -28.08
C LEU A 39 4.83 -8.93 -28.61
N GLY A 40 4.86 -7.77 -27.93
CA GLY A 40 4.21 -6.56 -28.42
C GLY A 40 4.76 -6.04 -29.74
N LEU A 41 6.08 -6.10 -29.95
CA LEU A 41 6.72 -5.72 -31.21
C LEU A 41 6.36 -6.69 -32.33
N ILE A 42 6.27 -8.00 -32.06
CA ILE A 42 5.79 -8.99 -33.01
C ILE A 42 4.35 -8.68 -33.45
N LEU A 43 3.48 -8.30 -32.53
CA LEU A 43 2.12 -7.87 -32.85
C LEU A 43 2.10 -6.65 -33.78
N VAL A 44 2.93 -5.63 -33.48
CA VAL A 44 3.04 -4.45 -34.35
C VAL A 44 3.52 -4.83 -35.75
N ALA A 45 4.52 -5.71 -35.86
CA ALA A 45 5.00 -6.20 -37.17
C ALA A 45 3.91 -6.97 -37.93
N ALA A 46 3.13 -7.80 -37.20
CA ALA A 46 2.00 -8.53 -37.77
C ALA A 46 0.88 -7.59 -38.25
N ASP A 47 0.57 -6.52 -37.50
CA ASP A 47 -0.42 -5.49 -37.86
C ASP A 47 0.00 -4.75 -39.17
N LEU A 48 1.24 -4.35 -39.27
CA LEU A 48 1.78 -3.70 -40.48
C LEU A 48 1.82 -4.66 -41.69
N SER A 49 2.22 -5.92 -41.44
CA SER A 49 2.21 -6.99 -42.46
C SER A 49 0.80 -7.28 -42.94
N PHE A 50 -0.18 -7.23 -42.07
CA PHE A 50 -1.61 -7.38 -42.42
C PHE A 50 -2.05 -6.32 -43.43
N VAL A 51 -1.70 -5.04 -43.23
CA VAL A 51 -2.01 -3.94 -44.15
C VAL A 51 -1.36 -4.18 -45.53
N TRP A 52 -0.07 -4.55 -45.52
CA TRP A 52 0.66 -4.82 -46.76
C TRP A 52 0.07 -6.00 -47.55
N THR A 53 -0.26 -7.09 -46.84
CA THR A 53 -0.84 -8.30 -47.45
C THR A 53 -2.26 -8.03 -47.97
N THR A 54 -3.06 -7.23 -47.26
CA THR A 54 -4.38 -6.80 -47.74
C THR A 54 -4.27 -6.01 -49.06
N LYS A 55 -3.33 -5.05 -49.11
CA LYS A 55 -3.03 -4.35 -50.35
C LYS A 55 -2.70 -5.34 -51.49
N LEU A 56 -1.80 -6.28 -51.24
CA LEU A 56 -1.35 -7.25 -52.20
C LEU A 56 -2.52 -8.11 -52.75
N ILE A 57 -3.40 -8.59 -51.87
CA ILE A 57 -4.58 -9.40 -52.28
C ILE A 57 -5.49 -8.61 -53.19
N VAL A 58 -5.76 -7.35 -52.86
CA VAL A 58 -6.64 -6.49 -53.64
C VAL A 58 -6.01 -6.19 -55.02
N ASP A 59 -4.69 -5.91 -55.07
CA ASP A 59 -3.97 -5.67 -56.32
C ASP A 59 -3.99 -6.88 -57.23
N ILE A 60 -3.90 -8.11 -56.69
CA ILE A 60 -4.02 -9.36 -57.48
C ILE A 60 -5.46 -9.55 -57.95
N ALA A 61 -6.46 -9.35 -57.09
CA ALA A 61 -7.87 -9.54 -57.44
C ALA A 61 -8.35 -8.56 -58.50
N THR A 62 -7.75 -7.36 -58.59
CA THR A 62 -8.04 -6.34 -59.60
C THR A 62 -7.15 -6.43 -60.83
N HIS A 63 -6.40 -7.52 -61.00
CA HIS A 63 -5.46 -7.77 -62.10
C HIS A 63 -4.35 -6.72 -62.25
N ALA A 64 -4.12 -5.89 -61.25
CA ALA A 64 -3.01 -4.94 -61.19
C ALA A 64 -1.64 -5.64 -60.95
N ARG A 65 -1.64 -6.88 -60.47
CA ARG A 65 -0.49 -7.77 -60.27
C ARG A 65 -0.87 -9.23 -60.55
N HIS A 66 0.09 -10.04 -60.97
CA HIS A 66 -0.13 -11.46 -61.29
C HIS A 66 0.66 -12.44 -60.40
N THR A 67 1.57 -11.93 -59.57
CA THR A 67 2.41 -12.73 -58.67
C THR A 67 2.44 -12.13 -57.26
N PRO A 68 2.35 -12.94 -56.22
CA PRO A 68 2.07 -14.38 -56.12
C PRO A 68 0.64 -14.76 -56.52
N SER A 69 0.28 -16.05 -56.52
CA SER A 69 -1.11 -16.45 -56.76
C SER A 69 -2.03 -15.97 -55.66
N LEU A 70 -3.29 -15.68 -55.99
CA LEU A 70 -4.29 -15.22 -55.01
C LEU A 70 -4.41 -16.17 -53.80
N THR A 71 -4.35 -17.48 -54.05
CA THR A 71 -4.41 -18.52 -53.01
C THR A 71 -3.30 -18.38 -51.99
N VAL A 72 -2.04 -18.15 -52.44
CA VAL A 72 -0.88 -17.97 -51.59
C VAL A 72 -1.03 -16.69 -50.75
N ALA A 73 -1.50 -15.60 -51.35
CA ALA A 73 -1.72 -14.35 -50.63
C ALA A 73 -2.81 -14.45 -49.54
N ILE A 74 -3.90 -15.19 -49.80
CA ILE A 74 -4.95 -15.50 -48.80
C ILE A 74 -4.40 -16.39 -47.68
N MET A 75 -3.64 -17.44 -48.02
CA MET A 75 -3.00 -18.28 -46.99
C MET A 75 -2.03 -17.48 -46.11
N LEU A 76 -1.26 -16.56 -46.70
CA LEU A 76 -0.36 -15.67 -45.96
C LEU A 76 -1.16 -14.77 -44.99
N LEU A 77 -2.27 -14.16 -45.43
CA LEU A 77 -3.14 -13.35 -44.59
C LEU A 77 -3.70 -14.18 -43.44
N GLY A 78 -4.20 -15.39 -43.70
CA GLY A 78 -4.68 -16.32 -42.69
C GLY A 78 -3.60 -16.66 -41.66
N GLY A 79 -2.36 -16.90 -42.14
CA GLY A 79 -1.21 -17.12 -41.25
C GLY A 79 -0.91 -15.91 -40.35
N ILE A 80 -0.94 -14.68 -40.88
CA ILE A 80 -0.75 -13.45 -40.10
C ILE A 80 -1.83 -13.31 -39.02
N VAL A 81 -3.09 -13.57 -39.37
CA VAL A 81 -4.20 -13.52 -38.39
C VAL A 81 -4.01 -14.55 -37.29
N MET A 82 -3.60 -15.78 -37.63
CA MET A 82 -3.31 -16.83 -36.64
C MET A 82 -2.15 -16.42 -35.71
N VAL A 83 -1.10 -15.80 -36.24
CA VAL A 83 0.02 -15.27 -35.46
C VAL A 83 -0.47 -14.14 -34.52
N GLN A 84 -1.29 -13.21 -35.04
CA GLN A 84 -1.87 -12.14 -34.21
C GLN A 84 -2.67 -12.70 -33.04
N LEU A 85 -3.52 -13.70 -33.26
CA LEU A 85 -4.32 -14.34 -32.21
C LEU A 85 -3.44 -15.07 -31.20
N ALA A 86 -2.49 -15.88 -31.65
CA ALA A 86 -1.62 -16.67 -30.79
C ALA A 86 -0.69 -15.77 -29.94
N VAL A 87 -0.02 -14.81 -30.58
CA VAL A 87 0.88 -13.87 -29.89
C VAL A 87 0.08 -12.93 -28.99
N GLY A 88 -1.12 -12.50 -29.41
CA GLY A 88 -2.02 -11.68 -28.60
C GLY A 88 -2.45 -12.40 -27.33
N TYR A 89 -2.79 -13.69 -27.42
CA TYR A 89 -3.09 -14.52 -26.26
C TYR A 89 -1.86 -14.67 -25.34
N ALA A 90 -0.72 -15.05 -25.91
CA ALA A 90 0.53 -15.22 -25.18
C ALA A 90 0.95 -13.92 -24.45
N SER A 91 0.85 -12.77 -25.13
CA SER A 91 1.18 -11.46 -24.54
C SER A 91 0.28 -11.11 -23.34
N ARG A 92 -1.04 -11.39 -23.44
CA ARG A 92 -1.96 -11.17 -22.32
C ARG A 92 -1.62 -12.05 -21.13
N TRP A 93 -1.35 -13.33 -21.38
CA TRP A 93 -0.99 -14.29 -20.33
C TRP A 93 0.32 -13.94 -19.64
N VAL A 94 1.39 -13.65 -20.42
CA VAL A 94 2.70 -13.25 -19.89
C VAL A 94 2.58 -11.97 -19.06
N ARG A 95 1.81 -11.00 -19.53
CA ARG A 95 1.57 -9.73 -18.83
C ARG A 95 0.86 -9.93 -17.49
N ALA A 96 -0.20 -10.75 -17.47
CA ALA A 96 -0.94 -11.05 -16.26
C ALA A 96 -0.07 -11.79 -15.23
N ALA A 97 0.64 -12.84 -15.68
CA ALA A 97 1.54 -13.61 -14.82
C ALA A 97 2.68 -12.76 -14.25
N LEU A 98 3.29 -11.89 -15.08
CA LEU A 98 4.32 -10.95 -14.65
C LEU A 98 3.77 -9.95 -13.65
N GLY A 99 2.58 -9.39 -13.89
CA GLY A 99 1.93 -8.43 -13.00
C GLY A 99 1.72 -9.00 -11.61
N VAL A 100 1.07 -10.16 -11.49
CA VAL A 100 0.81 -10.82 -10.20
C VAL A 100 2.11 -11.17 -9.48
N LYS A 101 3.09 -11.76 -10.19
CA LYS A 101 4.38 -12.14 -9.60
C LYS A 101 5.16 -10.93 -9.08
N ALA A 102 5.21 -9.84 -9.84
CA ALA A 102 5.89 -8.62 -9.46
C ALA A 102 5.19 -7.95 -8.26
N GLN A 103 3.86 -7.88 -8.27
CA GLN A 103 3.06 -7.33 -7.18
C GLN A 103 3.28 -8.09 -5.87
N ASN A 104 3.19 -9.41 -5.89
CA ASN A 104 3.41 -10.24 -4.71
C ASN A 104 4.84 -10.11 -4.18
N THR A 105 5.83 -10.04 -5.07
CA THR A 105 7.23 -9.87 -4.67
C THR A 105 7.46 -8.52 -4.00
N MET A 106 6.90 -7.46 -4.57
CA MET A 106 7.05 -6.09 -4.05
C MET A 106 6.31 -5.91 -2.72
N ARG A 107 5.07 -6.41 -2.61
CA ARG A 107 4.31 -6.42 -1.36
C ARG A 107 5.05 -7.15 -0.25
N ARG A 108 5.54 -8.37 -0.52
CA ARG A 108 6.27 -9.17 0.46
C ARG A 108 7.53 -8.46 0.94
N ARG A 109 8.31 -7.85 0.03
CA ARG A 109 9.52 -7.10 0.40
C ARG A 109 9.20 -5.89 1.27
N LEU A 110 8.21 -5.09 0.89
CA LEU A 110 7.80 -3.91 1.65
C LEU A 110 7.20 -4.29 3.00
N PHE A 111 6.33 -5.29 3.04
CA PHE A 111 5.74 -5.77 4.29
C PHE A 111 6.81 -6.29 5.26
N SER A 112 7.74 -7.13 4.77
CA SER A 112 8.87 -7.59 5.57
C SER A 112 9.71 -6.41 6.07
N HIS A 113 10.02 -5.41 5.22
CA HIS A 113 10.75 -4.22 5.63
C HIS A 113 10.04 -3.46 6.73
N LEU A 114 8.71 -3.24 6.60
CA LEU A 114 7.90 -2.53 7.60
C LEU A 114 7.87 -3.24 8.96
N LEU A 115 7.89 -4.59 8.99
CA LEU A 115 7.94 -5.35 10.23
C LEU A 115 9.25 -5.18 11.00
N TYR A 116 10.34 -4.89 10.29
CA TYR A 116 11.67 -4.67 10.89
C TYR A 116 12.03 -3.18 11.01
N CYS A 117 11.13 -2.27 10.64
CA CYS A 117 11.36 -0.83 10.80
C CYS A 117 11.29 -0.38 12.25
N ASP A 118 12.02 0.67 12.56
CA ASP A 118 11.88 1.40 13.82
C ASP A 118 10.42 1.78 14.10
N TRP A 119 9.92 1.35 15.25
CA TRP A 119 8.52 1.50 15.62
C TRP A 119 8.05 2.98 15.65
N ARG A 120 8.92 3.90 16.09
CA ARG A 120 8.61 5.34 16.14
C ARG A 120 8.39 5.92 14.74
N SER A 121 9.19 5.50 13.78
CA SER A 121 9.09 5.91 12.39
C SER A 121 7.82 5.37 11.74
N LEU A 122 7.46 4.11 12.04
CA LEU A 122 6.25 3.47 11.54
C LEU A 122 4.98 4.13 12.07
N ARG A 123 4.97 4.54 13.34
CA ARG A 123 3.81 5.18 14.00
C ARG A 123 3.43 6.56 13.45
N ARG A 124 4.28 7.18 12.63
CA ARG A 124 3.93 8.42 11.91
C ARG A 124 2.85 8.19 10.84
N PHE A 125 2.67 6.95 10.42
CA PHE A 125 1.66 6.56 9.44
C PHE A 125 0.47 5.92 10.14
N HIS A 126 -0.73 6.25 9.67
CA HIS A 126 -1.93 5.53 10.08
C HIS A 126 -1.96 4.14 9.40
N SER A 127 -2.44 3.12 10.10
CA SER A 127 -2.52 1.74 9.56
C SER A 127 -3.20 1.67 8.21
N GLY A 128 -4.33 2.36 8.02
CA GLY A 128 -5.02 2.45 6.74
C GLY A 128 -4.20 3.06 5.61
N GLN A 129 -3.31 4.03 5.91
CA GLN A 129 -2.38 4.58 4.90
C GLN A 129 -1.33 3.56 4.48
N LEU A 130 -0.79 2.77 5.42
CA LEU A 130 0.19 1.73 5.12
C LEU A 130 -0.43 0.63 4.25
N VAL A 131 -1.63 0.16 4.60
CA VAL A 131 -2.38 -0.82 3.80
C VAL A 131 -2.64 -0.28 2.39
N ASN A 132 -3.14 0.96 2.27
CA ASN A 132 -3.40 1.57 0.96
C ASN A 132 -2.13 1.69 0.10
N ARG A 133 -0.99 2.02 0.69
CA ARG A 133 0.30 2.07 -0.03
C ARG A 133 0.77 0.68 -0.47
N LEU A 134 0.61 -0.35 0.37
CA LEU A 134 0.94 -1.73 0.03
C LEU A 134 0.03 -2.31 -1.06
N GLU A 135 -1.22 -1.89 -1.12
CA GLU A 135 -2.20 -2.38 -2.09
C GLU A 135 -2.21 -1.52 -3.36
N GLN A 136 -2.64 -0.28 -3.24
CA GLN A 136 -2.92 0.62 -4.37
C GLN A 136 -1.66 1.18 -5.03
N ASP A 137 -0.71 1.69 -4.22
CA ASP A 137 0.51 2.29 -4.78
C ASP A 137 1.39 1.22 -5.41
N VAL A 138 1.53 0.02 -4.81
CA VAL A 138 2.25 -1.10 -5.41
C VAL A 138 1.60 -1.54 -6.70
N GLN A 139 0.27 -1.68 -6.74
CA GLN A 139 -0.46 -2.04 -7.95
C GLN A 139 -0.22 -1.01 -9.07
N THR A 140 -0.32 0.30 -8.75
CA THR A 140 -0.12 1.39 -9.71
C THR A 140 1.28 1.34 -10.32
N VAL A 141 2.31 1.14 -9.50
CA VAL A 141 3.71 1.04 -9.96
C VAL A 141 3.93 -0.22 -10.81
N VAL A 142 3.41 -1.36 -10.37
CA VAL A 142 3.54 -2.62 -11.13
C VAL A 142 2.83 -2.53 -12.47
N THR A 143 1.59 -2.04 -12.52
CA THR A 143 0.85 -1.84 -13.78
C THR A 143 1.59 -0.88 -14.72
N PHE A 144 2.18 0.18 -14.19
CA PHE A 144 3.02 1.09 -14.98
C PHE A 144 4.19 0.37 -15.64
N LEU A 145 4.90 -0.48 -14.89
CA LEU A 145 6.09 -1.21 -15.39
C LEU A 145 5.74 -2.38 -16.31
N THR A 146 4.62 -3.09 -16.06
CA THR A 146 4.24 -4.30 -16.81
C THR A 146 3.37 -4.02 -18.03
N GLU A 147 2.59 -2.93 -17.99
CA GLU A 147 1.61 -2.64 -19.03
C GLU A 147 1.89 -1.30 -19.73
N THR A 148 2.09 -0.23 -18.94
CA THR A 148 2.18 1.12 -19.53
C THR A 148 3.47 1.32 -20.30
N ILE A 149 4.63 0.97 -19.73
CA ILE A 149 5.92 1.11 -20.43
C ILE A 149 5.97 0.27 -21.72
N PRO A 150 5.64 -1.05 -21.71
CA PRO A 150 5.55 -1.82 -22.93
C PRO A 150 4.58 -1.24 -23.96
N SER A 151 3.40 -0.76 -23.51
CA SER A 151 2.42 -0.14 -24.40
C SER A 151 2.93 1.17 -25.02
N ILE A 152 3.66 2.00 -24.28
CA ILE A 152 4.29 3.20 -24.83
C ILE A 152 5.28 2.83 -25.94
N ILE A 153 6.15 1.84 -25.68
CA ILE A 153 7.16 1.39 -26.65
C ILE A 153 6.48 0.86 -27.92
N THR A 154 5.52 -0.06 -27.78
CA THR A 154 4.80 -0.63 -28.93
C THR A 154 4.01 0.41 -29.70
N THR A 155 3.37 1.37 -29.01
CA THR A 155 2.63 2.48 -29.62
C THR A 155 3.53 3.39 -30.45
N ILE A 156 4.73 3.71 -29.93
CA ILE A 156 5.71 4.53 -30.68
C ILE A 156 6.23 3.77 -31.92
N VAL A 157 6.53 2.48 -31.78
CA VAL A 157 7.00 1.66 -32.89
C VAL A 157 5.90 1.48 -33.94
N GLN A 158 4.64 1.30 -33.53
CA GLN A 158 3.50 1.22 -34.43
C GLN A 158 3.31 2.53 -35.23
N PHE A 159 3.38 3.69 -34.54
CA PHE A 159 3.32 5.00 -35.19
C PHE A 159 4.44 5.16 -36.22
N ALA A 160 5.69 4.89 -35.83
CA ALA A 160 6.85 5.02 -36.69
C ALA A 160 6.78 4.06 -37.90
N GLY A 161 6.38 2.80 -37.67
CA GLY A 161 6.23 1.80 -38.70
C GLY A 161 5.10 2.12 -39.71
N ALA A 162 3.92 2.54 -39.19
CA ALA A 162 2.80 2.94 -40.04
C ALA A 162 3.15 4.20 -40.87
N PHE A 163 3.81 5.18 -40.25
CA PHE A 163 4.27 6.38 -40.94
C PHE A 163 5.31 6.08 -42.02
N TRP A 164 6.31 5.25 -41.69
CA TRP A 164 7.33 4.83 -42.64
C TRP A 164 6.72 4.08 -43.84
N LEU A 165 5.78 3.18 -43.56
CA LEU A 165 5.11 2.42 -44.62
C LEU A 165 4.27 3.35 -45.55
N LEU A 166 3.57 4.33 -44.97
CA LEU A 166 2.82 5.32 -45.74
C LEU A 166 3.77 6.22 -46.56
N LEU A 167 4.92 6.61 -45.99
CA LEU A 167 5.92 7.45 -46.65
C LEU A 167 6.55 6.73 -47.87
N VAL A 168 6.79 5.43 -47.78
CA VAL A 168 7.29 4.59 -48.92
C VAL A 168 6.24 4.46 -50.02
N MET A 169 4.95 4.46 -49.66
CA MET A 169 3.86 4.33 -50.63
C MET A 169 3.51 5.67 -51.32
N ASP A 170 3.36 6.75 -50.52
CA ASP A 170 3.10 8.11 -51.01
C ASP A 170 3.63 9.14 -49.99
N GLY A 171 4.77 9.74 -50.30
CA GLY A 171 5.42 10.72 -49.42
C GLY A 171 4.63 12.03 -49.25
N ARG A 172 3.84 12.44 -50.25
CA ARG A 172 3.02 13.67 -50.16
C ARG A 172 1.85 13.46 -49.21
N LEU A 173 1.17 12.34 -49.34
CA LEU A 173 0.07 11.98 -48.44
C LEU A 173 0.54 11.81 -47.00
N ALA A 174 1.68 11.15 -46.78
CA ALA A 174 2.28 10.98 -45.44
C ALA A 174 2.50 12.31 -44.74
N LEU A 175 3.03 13.30 -45.48
CA LEU A 175 3.33 14.63 -44.94
C LEU A 175 2.04 15.40 -44.60
N ILE A 176 1.02 15.33 -45.44
CA ILE A 176 -0.29 15.98 -45.21
C ILE A 176 -0.93 15.40 -43.94
N VAL A 177 -1.01 14.07 -43.80
CA VAL A 177 -1.62 13.39 -42.66
C VAL A 177 -0.92 13.76 -41.36
N VAL A 178 0.42 13.81 -41.35
CA VAL A 178 1.18 14.20 -40.14
C VAL A 178 1.03 15.69 -39.82
N CYS A 179 0.91 16.59 -40.80
CA CYS A 179 0.70 18.03 -40.56
C CYS A 179 -0.70 18.36 -40.01
N VAL A 180 -1.72 17.57 -40.34
CA VAL A 180 -3.09 17.77 -39.84
C VAL A 180 -3.17 17.51 -38.33
N LEU A 181 -2.48 16.49 -37.81
CA LEU A 181 -2.56 16.09 -36.39
C LEU A 181 -2.12 17.20 -35.39
N PRO A 182 -0.97 17.87 -35.54
CA PRO A 182 -0.55 18.92 -34.61
C PRO A 182 -1.53 20.09 -34.53
N PHE A 183 -2.17 20.44 -35.63
CA PHE A 183 -3.16 21.52 -35.66
C PHE A 183 -4.32 21.25 -34.68
N PHE A 184 -4.93 20.09 -34.77
CA PHE A 184 -6.05 19.71 -33.89
C PHE A 184 -5.59 19.45 -32.45
N LEU A 185 -4.37 18.96 -32.25
CA LEU A 185 -3.76 18.86 -30.92
C LEU A 185 -3.60 20.23 -30.25
N LEU A 186 -3.17 21.25 -30.99
CA LEU A 186 -3.05 22.62 -30.49
C LEU A 186 -4.42 23.20 -30.15
N CYS A 187 -5.43 23.02 -31.01
CA CYS A 187 -6.80 23.45 -30.76
C CYS A 187 -7.38 22.79 -29.49
N SER A 188 -7.13 21.51 -29.27
CA SER A 188 -7.61 20.81 -28.08
C SER A 188 -6.94 21.31 -26.79
N LYS A 189 -5.68 21.78 -26.85
CA LYS A 189 -4.96 22.33 -25.68
C LYS A 189 -5.64 23.54 -25.05
N LEU A 190 -6.42 24.30 -25.79
CA LEU A 190 -7.18 25.43 -25.26
C LEU A 190 -8.14 25.02 -24.14
N TYR A 191 -8.71 23.82 -24.25
CA TYR A 191 -9.66 23.29 -23.28
C TYR A 191 -8.98 22.49 -22.15
N VAL A 192 -7.80 21.93 -22.38
CA VAL A 192 -7.09 21.07 -21.39
C VAL A 192 -6.80 21.81 -20.09
N ARG A 193 -6.43 23.08 -20.13
CA ARG A 193 -6.17 23.89 -18.91
C ARG A 193 -7.44 24.02 -18.06
N ARG A 194 -8.59 24.25 -18.69
CA ARG A 194 -9.87 24.38 -18.00
C ARG A 194 -10.32 23.05 -17.40
N VAL A 195 -10.19 21.96 -18.17
CA VAL A 195 -10.50 20.59 -17.71
C VAL A 195 -9.63 20.22 -16.51
N ARG A 196 -8.32 20.55 -16.54
CA ARG A 196 -7.40 20.28 -15.42
C ARG A 196 -7.83 21.02 -14.14
N ARG A 197 -8.18 22.32 -14.25
CA ARG A 197 -8.65 23.11 -13.11
C ARG A 197 -9.91 22.51 -12.51
N LEU A 198 -10.93 22.22 -13.34
CA LEU A 198 -12.17 21.61 -12.88
C LEU A 198 -11.95 20.22 -12.27
N THR A 199 -10.96 19.46 -12.74
CA THR A 199 -10.60 18.16 -12.14
C THR A 199 -10.04 18.32 -10.73
N HIS A 200 -9.30 19.39 -10.43
CA HIS A 200 -8.86 19.68 -9.05
C HIS A 200 -10.06 20.07 -8.17
N GLU A 201 -10.91 20.98 -8.64
CA GLU A 201 -12.12 21.38 -7.90
C GLU A 201 -13.03 20.17 -7.59
N ILE A 202 -13.19 19.24 -8.54
CA ILE A 202 -13.92 17.98 -8.35
C ILE A 202 -13.29 17.11 -7.27
N ARG A 203 -11.97 16.93 -7.28
CA ARG A 203 -11.27 16.12 -6.26
C ARG A 203 -11.41 16.70 -4.86
N ASP A 204 -11.36 18.00 -4.73
CA ASP A 204 -11.54 18.68 -3.45
C ASP A 204 -12.96 18.44 -2.92
N GLU A 205 -13.97 18.52 -3.79
CA GLU A 205 -15.35 18.28 -3.42
C GLU A 205 -15.64 16.79 -3.15
N GLU A 206 -15.07 15.86 -3.94
CA GLU A 206 -15.11 14.41 -3.65
C GLU A 206 -14.52 14.10 -2.28
N SER A 207 -13.40 14.73 -1.91
CA SER A 207 -12.78 14.58 -0.58
C SER A 207 -13.71 15.08 0.55
N ARG A 208 -14.46 16.19 0.33
CA ARG A 208 -15.44 16.68 1.29
C ARG A 208 -16.62 15.71 1.45
N VAL A 209 -17.14 15.19 0.33
CA VAL A 209 -18.20 14.16 0.33
C VAL A 209 -17.74 12.93 1.12
N GLN A 210 -16.52 12.44 0.84
CA GLN A 210 -15.96 11.28 1.52
C GLN A 210 -15.77 11.52 3.02
N SER A 211 -15.29 12.71 3.41
CA SER A 211 -15.14 13.07 4.83
C SER A 211 -16.47 13.08 5.57
N VAL A 212 -17.53 13.65 4.96
CA VAL A 212 -18.88 13.67 5.56
C VAL A 212 -19.45 12.26 5.68
N LEU A 213 -19.27 11.40 4.68
CA LEU A 213 -19.70 10.00 4.75
C LEU A 213 -18.96 9.26 5.88
N GLN A 214 -17.65 9.37 5.92
CA GLN A 214 -16.82 8.70 6.93
C GLN A 214 -17.18 9.16 8.35
N GLU A 215 -17.32 10.47 8.58
CA GLU A 215 -17.67 11.05 9.88
C GLU A 215 -19.04 10.53 10.37
N ASN A 216 -20.07 10.59 9.51
CA ASN A 216 -21.41 10.15 9.89
C ASN A 216 -21.50 8.63 10.12
N LEU A 217 -20.78 7.81 9.32
CA LEU A 217 -20.76 6.36 9.51
C LEU A 217 -19.98 5.98 10.76
N GLN A 218 -18.85 6.64 11.04
CA GLN A 218 -18.04 6.40 12.23
C GLN A 218 -18.79 6.75 13.52
N HIS A 219 -19.62 7.81 13.49
CA HIS A 219 -20.40 8.29 14.62
C HIS A 219 -21.91 8.02 14.45
N THR A 220 -22.29 6.90 13.83
CA THR A 220 -23.70 6.56 13.55
C THR A 220 -24.57 6.56 14.81
N ALA A 221 -24.03 6.11 15.95
CA ALA A 221 -24.75 6.14 17.23
C ALA A 221 -25.12 7.59 17.63
N VAL A 222 -24.18 8.53 17.46
CA VAL A 222 -24.42 9.97 17.77
C VAL A 222 -25.44 10.56 16.79
N VAL A 223 -25.33 10.24 15.50
CA VAL A 223 -26.30 10.70 14.48
C VAL A 223 -27.70 10.24 14.84
N LYS A 224 -27.86 8.96 15.26
CA LYS A 224 -29.17 8.40 15.64
C LYS A 224 -29.69 8.96 16.95
N THR A 225 -28.86 9.05 18.00
CA THR A 225 -29.28 9.53 19.31
C THR A 225 -29.64 11.02 19.34
N LEU A 226 -29.06 11.80 18.41
CA LEU A 226 -29.38 13.23 18.25
C LEU A 226 -30.37 13.50 17.10
N GLU A 227 -30.96 12.47 16.50
CA GLU A 227 -31.96 12.57 15.40
C GLU A 227 -31.46 13.43 14.23
N LEU A 228 -30.15 13.30 13.87
CA LEU A 228 -29.50 14.13 12.85
C LEU A 228 -29.58 13.54 11.43
N GLU A 229 -30.30 12.43 11.20
CA GLU A 229 -30.33 11.70 9.93
C GLU A 229 -30.73 12.62 8.76
N ARG A 230 -31.85 13.36 8.90
CA ARG A 230 -32.34 14.27 7.86
C ARG A 230 -31.35 15.41 7.59
N ARG A 231 -30.71 15.94 8.62
CA ARG A 231 -29.71 17.02 8.48
C ARG A 231 -28.45 16.53 7.80
N SER A 232 -27.97 15.35 8.16
CA SER A 232 -26.79 14.70 7.57
C SER A 232 -27.04 14.34 6.09
N ALA A 233 -28.21 13.75 5.77
CA ALA A 233 -28.61 13.45 4.41
C ALA A 233 -28.73 14.73 3.56
N GLY A 234 -29.36 15.78 4.06
CA GLY A 234 -29.47 17.06 3.35
C GLY A 234 -28.14 17.79 3.17
N ARG A 235 -27.15 17.58 4.09
CA ARG A 235 -25.78 18.08 3.90
C ARG A 235 -25.07 17.34 2.77
N LEU A 236 -25.21 16.01 2.74
CA LEU A 236 -24.65 15.17 1.69
C LEU A 236 -25.24 15.52 0.32
N GLU A 237 -26.55 15.65 0.21
CA GLU A 237 -27.25 16.01 -1.03
C GLU A 237 -26.75 17.34 -1.60
N ARG A 238 -26.56 18.36 -0.77
CA ARG A 238 -25.99 19.65 -1.21
C ARG A 238 -24.58 19.51 -1.78
N LEU A 239 -23.70 18.76 -1.11
CA LEU A 239 -22.35 18.50 -1.59
C LEU A 239 -22.35 17.70 -2.89
N GLN A 240 -23.22 16.69 -3.01
CA GLN A 240 -23.39 15.91 -4.24
C GLN A 240 -23.93 16.74 -5.39
N SER A 241 -24.84 17.69 -5.12
CA SER A 241 -25.37 18.62 -6.14
C SER A 241 -24.26 19.56 -6.65
N CYS A 242 -23.41 20.08 -5.77
CA CYS A 242 -22.24 20.87 -6.15
C CYS A 242 -21.26 20.05 -6.98
N LEU A 243 -20.93 18.83 -6.53
CA LEU A 243 -20.07 17.90 -7.26
C LEU A 243 -20.63 17.58 -8.64
N HIS A 244 -21.96 17.32 -8.74
CA HIS A 244 -22.65 17.06 -10.02
C HIS A 244 -22.44 18.22 -11.00
N GLN A 245 -22.67 19.47 -10.57
CA GLN A 245 -22.46 20.64 -11.41
C GLN A 245 -21.01 20.74 -11.91
N LEU A 246 -20.03 20.56 -11.04
CA LEU A 246 -18.60 20.59 -11.42
C LEU A 246 -18.27 19.49 -12.43
N VAL A 247 -18.78 18.26 -12.23
CA VAL A 247 -18.58 17.13 -13.14
C VAL A 247 -19.23 17.43 -14.50
N MET A 248 -20.44 17.97 -14.54
CA MET A 248 -21.11 18.33 -15.79
C MET A 248 -20.37 19.44 -16.54
N HIS A 249 -19.88 20.45 -15.83
CA HIS A 249 -19.02 21.48 -16.42
C HIS A 249 -17.72 20.89 -17.00
N ARG A 250 -17.01 20.04 -16.26
CA ARG A 250 -15.82 19.34 -16.77
C ARG A 250 -16.15 18.51 -17.99
N THR A 251 -17.25 17.73 -17.95
CA THR A 251 -17.69 16.87 -19.04
C THR A 251 -17.96 17.67 -20.31
N ARG A 252 -18.62 18.83 -20.20
CA ARG A 252 -18.86 19.71 -21.34
C ARG A 252 -17.55 20.12 -22.04
N TYR A 253 -16.56 20.63 -21.30
CA TYR A 253 -15.27 21.02 -21.87
C TYR A 253 -14.48 19.82 -22.42
N SER A 254 -14.53 18.69 -21.72
CA SER A 254 -13.90 17.45 -22.16
C SER A 254 -14.52 16.92 -23.46
N SER A 255 -15.85 16.97 -23.58
CA SER A 255 -16.57 16.54 -24.78
C SER A 255 -16.29 17.46 -25.98
N ILE A 256 -16.18 18.77 -25.76
CA ILE A 256 -15.80 19.71 -26.84
C ILE A 256 -14.34 19.40 -27.29
N SER A 257 -13.43 19.20 -26.36
CA SER A 257 -12.05 18.83 -26.69
C SER A 257 -11.98 17.50 -27.46
N ALA A 258 -12.77 16.50 -27.05
CA ALA A 258 -12.88 15.23 -27.76
C ALA A 258 -13.50 15.39 -29.16
N LEU A 259 -14.52 16.25 -29.31
CA LEU A 259 -15.13 16.56 -30.60
C LEU A 259 -14.10 17.15 -31.57
N ILE A 260 -13.32 18.14 -31.13
CA ILE A 260 -12.27 18.76 -31.94
C ILE A 260 -11.24 17.69 -32.38
N MET A 261 -10.80 16.82 -31.47
CA MET A 261 -9.88 15.73 -31.80
C MET A 261 -10.48 14.77 -32.81
N ASN A 262 -11.74 14.35 -32.61
CA ASN A 262 -12.42 13.44 -33.53
C ASN A 262 -12.66 14.09 -34.91
N ALA A 263 -12.97 15.39 -34.96
CA ALA A 263 -13.03 16.13 -36.19
C ALA A 263 -11.70 16.14 -36.96
N GLY A 264 -10.56 16.28 -36.21
CA GLY A 264 -9.24 16.18 -36.80
C GLY A 264 -8.95 14.79 -37.40
N PHE A 265 -9.34 13.74 -36.70
CA PHE A 265 -9.20 12.38 -37.22
C PHE A 265 -10.10 12.13 -38.44
N ALA A 266 -11.35 12.59 -38.40
CA ALA A 266 -12.27 12.52 -39.53
C ALA A 266 -11.74 13.30 -40.76
N THR A 267 -11.18 14.50 -40.54
CA THR A 267 -10.54 15.30 -41.57
C THR A 267 -9.36 14.56 -42.20
N GLY A 268 -8.46 13.97 -41.37
CA GLY A 268 -7.35 13.18 -41.87
C GLY A 268 -7.79 11.98 -42.69
N TYR A 269 -8.83 11.29 -42.27
CA TYR A 269 -9.46 10.20 -43.05
C TYR A 269 -10.04 10.67 -44.38
N LEU A 270 -10.82 11.77 -44.35
CA LEU A 270 -11.48 12.37 -45.52
C LEU A 270 -10.44 12.84 -46.56
N VAL A 271 -9.40 13.55 -46.11
CA VAL A 271 -8.29 13.99 -46.98
C VAL A 271 -7.62 12.81 -47.66
N THR A 272 -7.34 11.75 -46.88
CA THR A 272 -6.73 10.52 -47.41
C THR A 272 -7.61 9.83 -48.43
N PHE A 273 -8.91 9.77 -48.15
CA PHE A 273 -9.88 9.16 -49.06
C PHE A 273 -9.95 9.92 -50.39
N ILE A 274 -10.17 11.28 -50.31
CA ILE A 274 -10.23 12.13 -51.49
C ILE A 274 -8.94 12.07 -52.33
N TRP A 275 -7.78 12.21 -51.67
CA TRP A 275 -6.48 12.10 -52.32
C TRP A 275 -6.32 10.75 -53.01
N GLY A 276 -6.67 9.66 -52.31
CA GLY A 276 -6.59 8.31 -52.84
C GLY A 276 -7.52 8.10 -54.04
N VAL A 277 -8.77 8.61 -54.01
CA VAL A 277 -9.70 8.49 -55.16
C VAL A 277 -9.22 9.27 -56.38
N VAL A 278 -8.75 10.52 -56.18
CA VAL A 278 -8.20 11.34 -57.30
C VAL A 278 -6.94 10.70 -57.88
N SER A 279 -6.07 10.15 -57.03
CA SER A 279 -4.86 9.43 -57.49
C SER A 279 -5.19 8.11 -58.16
N LEU A 280 -6.28 7.45 -57.80
CA LEU A 280 -6.78 6.25 -58.44
C LEU A 280 -7.35 6.55 -59.84
N GLU A 281 -8.15 7.61 -59.94
CA GLU A 281 -8.74 8.09 -61.20
C GLU A 281 -7.63 8.45 -62.23
N SER A 282 -6.55 9.09 -61.75
CA SER A 282 -5.38 9.40 -62.59
C SER A 282 -4.50 8.18 -62.94
N GLY A 283 -4.80 6.99 -62.42
CA GLY A 283 -4.01 5.78 -62.60
C GLY A 283 -2.67 5.77 -61.85
N ALA A 284 -2.44 6.73 -60.96
CA ALA A 284 -1.19 6.86 -60.19
C ALA A 284 -1.03 5.79 -59.09
N ILE A 285 -2.17 5.27 -58.56
CA ILE A 285 -2.19 4.23 -57.53
C ILE A 285 -3.16 3.11 -57.89
N THR A 286 -3.02 1.97 -57.19
CA THR A 286 -3.92 0.81 -57.31
C THR A 286 -5.06 0.85 -56.30
N TYR A 287 -6.12 0.05 -56.49
CA TYR A 287 -7.19 -0.14 -55.53
C TYR A 287 -6.68 -0.64 -54.17
N GLY A 288 -5.70 -1.56 -54.18
CA GLY A 288 -5.05 -2.05 -52.97
C GLY A 288 -4.29 -0.96 -52.22
N ALA A 289 -3.66 -0.01 -52.95
CA ALA A 289 -3.00 1.13 -52.33
C ALA A 289 -3.98 2.06 -51.62
N LEU A 290 -5.15 2.32 -52.21
CA LEU A 290 -6.21 3.11 -51.60
C LEU A 290 -6.66 2.49 -50.25
N ILE A 291 -6.91 1.18 -50.21
CA ILE A 291 -7.32 0.47 -48.99
C ILE A 291 -6.21 0.54 -47.95
N ALA A 292 -4.95 0.34 -48.36
CA ALA A 292 -3.82 0.45 -47.44
C ALA A 292 -3.65 1.86 -46.87
N PHE A 293 -3.85 2.92 -47.65
CA PHE A 293 -3.83 4.31 -47.15
C PHE A 293 -4.84 4.55 -46.03
N ILE A 294 -6.09 4.10 -46.23
CA ILE A 294 -7.16 4.22 -45.24
C ILE A 294 -6.80 3.49 -43.95
N GLN A 295 -6.27 2.26 -44.03
CA GLN A 295 -5.85 1.48 -42.88
C GLN A 295 -4.67 2.14 -42.15
N LEU A 296 -3.62 2.59 -42.89
CA LEU A 296 -2.44 3.22 -42.33
C LEU A 296 -2.76 4.54 -41.61
N VAL A 297 -3.65 5.35 -42.15
CA VAL A 297 -4.09 6.57 -41.46
C VAL A 297 -4.75 6.25 -40.12
N GLY A 298 -5.57 5.21 -40.03
CA GLY A 298 -6.11 4.71 -38.78
C GLY A 298 -5.01 4.29 -37.78
N GLN A 299 -3.99 3.58 -38.30
CA GLN A 299 -2.85 3.16 -37.47
C GLN A 299 -1.90 4.29 -37.06
N ILE A 300 -1.85 5.41 -37.79
CA ILE A 300 -1.12 6.62 -37.39
C ILE A 300 -1.91 7.44 -36.34
N GLN A 301 -3.23 7.51 -36.47
CA GLN A 301 -4.08 8.30 -35.59
C GLN A 301 -4.29 7.64 -34.21
N SER A 302 -4.41 6.32 -34.16
CA SER A 302 -4.63 5.55 -32.93
C SER A 302 -3.53 5.78 -31.86
N PRO A 303 -2.23 5.71 -32.18
CA PRO A 303 -1.14 6.04 -31.25
C PRO A 303 -1.24 7.44 -30.63
N VAL A 304 -1.61 8.45 -31.41
CA VAL A 304 -1.74 9.82 -30.91
C VAL A 304 -2.82 9.92 -29.82
N ARG A 305 -3.93 9.24 -30.03
CA ARG A 305 -5.03 9.13 -29.05
C ARG A 305 -4.58 8.40 -27.79
N THR A 306 -3.83 7.33 -27.95
CA THR A 306 -3.36 6.48 -26.84
C THR A 306 -2.27 7.17 -26.01
N LEU A 307 -1.30 7.81 -26.62
CA LEU A 307 -0.19 8.51 -25.94
C LEU A 307 -0.69 9.59 -24.97
N SER A 308 -1.76 10.30 -25.34
CA SER A 308 -2.33 11.33 -24.46
C SER A 308 -2.88 10.78 -23.15
N ARG A 309 -3.29 9.51 -23.12
CA ARG A 309 -3.79 8.82 -21.90
C ARG A 309 -2.68 8.39 -20.96
N PHE A 310 -1.46 8.19 -21.45
CA PHE A 310 -0.34 7.75 -20.61
C PHE A 310 0.18 8.83 -19.67
N VAL A 311 0.03 10.12 -20.01
CA VAL A 311 0.56 11.22 -19.19
C VAL A 311 0.03 11.20 -17.75
N PRO A 312 -1.29 11.12 -17.47
CA PRO A 312 -1.80 10.99 -16.11
C PRO A 312 -1.33 9.72 -15.39
N ILE A 313 -1.23 8.60 -16.13
CA ILE A 313 -0.77 7.32 -15.59
C ILE A 313 0.68 7.41 -15.15
N CYS A 314 1.54 8.02 -15.96
CA CYS A 314 2.94 8.27 -15.60
C CYS A 314 3.05 9.11 -14.33
N ILE A 315 2.32 10.23 -14.24
CA ILE A 315 2.32 11.09 -13.06
C ILE A 315 1.87 10.32 -11.82
N SER A 316 0.78 9.56 -11.92
CA SER A 316 0.28 8.72 -10.82
C SER A 316 1.32 7.68 -10.38
N ALA A 317 1.94 6.98 -11.33
CA ALA A 317 2.96 5.97 -11.05
C ALA A 317 4.20 6.57 -10.36
N PHE A 318 4.66 7.74 -10.78
CA PHE A 318 5.76 8.43 -10.12
C PHE A 318 5.42 8.83 -8.69
N THR A 319 4.24 9.40 -8.47
CA THR A 319 3.78 9.77 -7.13
C THR A 319 3.64 8.54 -6.21
N SER A 320 3.09 7.43 -6.71
CA SER A 320 3.01 6.18 -5.98
C SER A 320 4.39 5.59 -5.69
N ALA A 321 5.34 5.69 -6.64
CA ALA A 321 6.72 5.24 -6.44
C ALA A 321 7.45 6.06 -5.37
N GLU A 322 7.23 7.37 -5.29
CA GLU A 322 7.77 8.22 -4.22
C GLU A 322 7.23 7.80 -2.86
N ARG A 323 5.93 7.55 -2.73
CA ARG A 323 5.32 7.09 -1.47
C ARG A 323 5.82 5.72 -1.03
N ILE A 324 6.04 4.79 -1.97
CA ILE A 324 6.62 3.47 -1.69
C ILE A 324 8.07 3.62 -1.24
N ARG A 325 8.83 4.48 -1.89
CA ARG A 325 10.21 4.76 -1.51
C ARG A 325 10.30 5.37 -0.11
N ASP A 326 9.41 6.31 0.25
CA ASP A 326 9.35 6.86 1.60
C ASP A 326 9.16 5.76 2.67
N MET A 327 8.43 4.70 2.36
CA MET A 327 8.33 3.52 3.25
C MET A 327 9.58 2.64 3.22
N ALA A 328 10.18 2.45 2.05
CA ALA A 328 11.37 1.63 1.89
C ALA A 328 12.63 2.28 2.49
N ASP A 329 12.64 3.61 2.61
CA ASP A 329 13.72 4.40 3.21
C ASP A 329 13.58 4.53 4.75
N LEU A 330 12.52 3.96 5.36
CA LEU A 330 12.38 3.96 6.82
C LEU A 330 13.56 3.21 7.47
N PRO A 331 14.12 3.74 8.57
CA PRO A 331 15.22 3.08 9.26
C PRO A 331 14.77 1.74 9.84
N LEU A 332 15.61 0.74 9.71
CA LEU A 332 15.41 -0.56 10.33
C LEU A 332 15.86 -0.50 11.81
N GLU A 333 15.26 -1.36 12.63
CA GLU A 333 15.75 -1.59 13.99
C GLU A 333 17.16 -2.20 13.94
N GLU A 334 18.01 -1.74 14.85
CA GLU A 334 19.38 -2.26 14.96
C GLU A 334 19.36 -3.58 15.74
N HIS A 335 19.39 -4.69 15.04
CA HIS A 335 19.56 -6.02 15.64
C HIS A 335 21.03 -6.40 15.70
N SER A 336 21.46 -6.93 16.87
CA SER A 336 22.78 -7.51 17.00
C SER A 336 22.83 -8.86 16.28
N LYS A 337 23.94 -9.15 15.61
CA LYS A 337 24.16 -10.47 14.98
C LYS A 337 24.24 -11.63 15.99
N ARG A 338 24.39 -11.34 17.28
CA ARG A 338 24.38 -12.33 18.36
C ARG A 338 23.02 -12.37 19.00
N GLY A 339 22.22 -13.39 18.69
CA GLY A 339 20.94 -13.64 19.36
C GLY A 339 21.12 -13.66 20.89
N THR A 340 20.15 -13.13 21.62
CA THR A 340 20.17 -13.24 23.09
C THR A 340 19.69 -14.63 23.45
N SER A 341 20.57 -15.49 23.96
CA SER A 341 20.14 -16.70 24.65
C SER A 341 19.27 -16.26 25.84
N CYS A 342 18.01 -16.68 25.86
CA CYS A 342 17.12 -16.41 26.98
C CYS A 342 17.62 -17.28 28.18
N LYS A 343 18.07 -16.63 29.25
CA LYS A 343 18.35 -17.34 30.51
C LYS A 343 17.02 -17.56 31.25
N PRO A 344 16.78 -18.72 31.81
CA PRO A 344 15.60 -19.01 32.63
C PRO A 344 15.60 -18.31 34.01
N GLU A 345 16.68 -17.65 34.39
CA GLU A 345 16.85 -16.97 35.68
C GLU A 345 16.15 -15.62 35.71
N PRO A 346 15.68 -15.16 36.88
CA PRO A 346 15.08 -13.85 37.02
C PRO A 346 16.07 -12.74 36.64
N VAL A 347 15.62 -11.78 35.89
CA VAL A 347 16.40 -10.65 35.39
C VAL A 347 15.82 -9.34 35.94
N GLY A 348 16.67 -8.53 36.54
CA GLY A 348 16.34 -7.18 36.98
C GLY A 348 16.53 -6.15 35.89
N LEU A 349 16.03 -4.96 36.13
CA LEU A 349 16.11 -3.82 35.23
C LEU A 349 16.67 -2.61 35.98
N ARG A 350 17.63 -1.90 35.37
CA ARG A 350 18.20 -0.67 35.92
C ARG A 350 18.06 0.46 34.92
N ALA A 351 17.42 1.53 35.36
CA ALA A 351 17.37 2.82 34.67
C ALA A 351 18.30 3.79 35.40
N SER A 352 19.19 4.47 34.69
CA SER A 352 20.10 5.46 35.25
C SER A 352 19.97 6.76 34.48
N GLU A 353 19.53 7.84 35.18
CA GLU A 353 19.38 9.21 34.63
C GLU A 353 18.62 9.24 33.30
N LEU A 354 17.56 8.46 33.20
CA LEU A 354 16.81 8.25 31.97
C LEU A 354 16.04 9.52 31.57
N THR A 355 16.28 10.01 30.38
CA THR A 355 15.60 11.20 29.83
C THR A 355 15.01 10.89 28.46
N PHE A 356 13.77 11.34 28.23
CA PHE A 356 13.12 11.18 26.94
C PHE A 356 12.09 12.29 26.67
N ALA A 357 12.10 12.82 25.43
CA ALA A 357 11.16 13.80 24.95
C ALA A 357 10.52 13.38 23.61
N TYR A 358 9.21 13.59 23.46
CA TYR A 358 8.58 13.47 22.16
C TYR A 358 8.84 14.74 21.33
N PRO A 359 9.24 14.64 20.03
CA PRO A 359 9.37 15.79 19.18
C PRO A 359 8.01 16.48 19.02
N THR A 360 7.99 17.80 19.21
CA THR A 360 6.81 18.63 18.94
C THR A 360 7.01 19.33 17.61
N GLU A 361 6.00 19.26 16.72
CA GLU A 361 6.05 19.96 15.43
C GLU A 361 6.26 21.46 15.64
N GLY A 362 7.25 22.03 14.94
CA GLY A 362 7.54 23.46 14.96
C GLY A 362 8.47 23.95 16.08
N THR A 363 8.89 23.12 17.04
CA THR A 363 9.81 23.50 18.10
C THR A 363 11.05 22.60 18.13
N ARG A 364 12.24 23.21 18.33
CA ARG A 364 13.51 22.45 18.49
C ARG A 364 13.58 21.64 19.78
N ARG A 365 12.77 21.95 20.81
CA ARG A 365 12.67 21.21 22.07
C ARG A 365 11.33 20.50 22.11
N GLY A 366 11.34 19.17 22.11
CA GLY A 366 10.16 18.35 22.35
C GLY A 366 9.63 18.49 23.79
N ARG A 367 8.40 18.00 24.03
CA ARG A 367 7.87 17.89 25.39
C ARG A 367 8.60 16.77 26.10
N THR A 368 9.42 17.10 27.13
CA THR A 368 10.04 16.12 28.02
C THR A 368 8.94 15.37 28.77
N VAL A 369 9.01 14.05 28.74
CA VAL A 369 8.02 13.14 29.35
C VAL A 369 8.65 12.33 30.46
N ILE A 370 9.92 11.98 30.32
CA ILE A 370 10.73 11.35 31.37
C ILE A 370 11.96 12.24 31.57
N ASP A 371 12.21 12.63 32.82
CA ASP A 371 13.25 13.57 33.18
C ASP A 371 14.10 12.99 34.31
N HIS A 372 15.37 12.63 34.01
CA HIS A 372 16.36 12.08 34.93
C HIS A 372 15.87 10.94 35.84
N LEU A 373 15.01 10.04 35.28
CA LEU A 373 14.46 8.92 36.04
C LEU A 373 15.55 7.89 36.32
N SER A 374 15.77 7.61 37.61
CA SER A 374 16.64 6.52 38.07
C SER A 374 15.82 5.53 38.88
N ALA A 375 15.84 4.25 38.49
CA ALA A 375 15.11 3.17 39.15
C ALA A 375 15.88 1.86 39.02
N ASP A 376 15.89 1.09 40.10
CA ASP A 376 16.48 -0.26 40.13
C ASP A 376 15.39 -1.27 40.50
N ILE A 377 15.06 -2.14 39.57
CA ILE A 377 14.07 -3.21 39.69
C ILE A 377 14.84 -4.50 39.93
N ALA A 378 14.82 -5.00 41.18
CA ALA A 378 15.56 -6.19 41.54
C ALA A 378 15.08 -7.46 40.81
N PRO A 379 15.98 -8.42 40.48
CA PRO A 379 15.56 -9.70 39.90
C PRO A 379 14.57 -10.43 40.82
N GLY A 380 13.47 -10.96 40.23
CA GLY A 380 12.43 -11.68 40.96
C GLY A 380 11.51 -10.82 41.81
N SER A 381 11.62 -9.47 41.74
CA SER A 381 10.73 -8.54 42.47
C SER A 381 9.42 -8.32 41.74
N VAL A 382 8.41 -7.90 42.51
CA VAL A 382 7.10 -7.47 42.01
C VAL A 382 7.01 -5.95 42.15
N VAL A 383 7.00 -5.23 41.05
CA VAL A 383 7.14 -3.78 41.01
C VAL A 383 5.89 -3.11 40.46
N ALA A 384 5.32 -2.20 41.21
CA ALA A 384 4.26 -1.33 40.72
C ALA A 384 4.84 0.00 40.20
N VAL A 385 4.51 0.35 38.97
CA VAL A 385 4.82 1.66 38.37
C VAL A 385 3.60 2.55 38.50
N VAL A 386 3.74 3.63 39.27
CA VAL A 386 2.67 4.59 39.60
C VAL A 386 3.01 5.98 39.10
N GLY A 387 2.00 6.80 38.90
CA GLY A 387 2.13 8.20 38.49
C GLY A 387 0.82 8.74 37.94
N GLU A 388 0.68 10.04 37.85
CA GLU A 388 -0.51 10.67 37.27
C GLU A 388 -0.69 10.30 35.79
N THR A 389 -1.91 10.39 35.29
CA THR A 389 -2.21 10.17 33.87
C THR A 389 -1.42 11.18 33.02
N GLY A 390 -0.74 10.69 32.00
CA GLY A 390 0.09 11.52 31.10
C GLY A 390 1.51 11.81 31.57
N ARG A 391 1.96 11.29 32.74
CA ARG A 391 3.32 11.45 33.29
C ARG A 391 4.38 10.57 32.62
N GLY A 392 4.05 9.70 31.68
CA GLY A 392 5.05 8.94 30.93
C GLY A 392 5.14 7.45 31.22
N LYS A 393 4.22 6.85 31.98
CA LYS A 393 4.22 5.41 32.32
C LYS A 393 4.31 4.52 31.07
N THR A 394 3.42 4.73 30.10
CA THR A 394 3.47 3.99 28.82
C THR A 394 4.74 4.31 28.02
N THR A 395 5.32 5.51 28.17
CA THR A 395 6.61 5.88 27.57
C THR A 395 7.75 5.08 28.19
N PHE A 396 7.74 4.91 29.51
CA PHE A 396 8.69 4.08 30.23
C PHE A 396 8.63 2.60 29.76
N VAL A 397 7.43 2.04 29.62
CA VAL A 397 7.24 0.69 29.04
C VAL A 397 7.84 0.59 27.65
N ARG A 398 7.60 1.59 26.79
CA ARG A 398 8.16 1.59 25.41
C ARG A 398 9.68 1.66 25.40
N LEU A 399 10.29 2.36 26.37
CA LEU A 399 11.73 2.41 26.57
C LEU A 399 12.26 1.06 27.06
N LEU A 400 11.62 0.41 28.03
CA LEU A 400 11.97 -0.95 28.50
C LEU A 400 11.93 -1.97 27.37
N LEU A 401 10.93 -1.90 26.51
CA LEU A 401 10.79 -2.76 25.33
C LEU A 401 11.66 -2.32 24.14
N SER A 402 12.46 -1.26 24.30
CA SER A 402 13.27 -0.69 23.22
C SER A 402 12.46 -0.41 21.93
N LEU A 403 11.18 -0.06 22.08
CA LEU A 403 10.35 0.45 20.99
C LEU A 403 10.72 1.91 20.64
N ILE A 404 11.28 2.61 21.60
CA ILE A 404 11.85 3.95 21.47
C ILE A 404 13.20 3.97 22.17
N LYS A 405 14.15 4.77 21.66
CA LYS A 405 15.47 4.95 22.28
C LYS A 405 15.42 6.14 23.23
N PRO A 406 16.08 6.10 24.41
CA PRO A 406 16.22 7.24 25.29
C PRO A 406 17.06 8.34 24.65
N ASP A 407 16.78 9.60 24.99
CA ASP A 407 17.58 10.75 24.56
C ASP A 407 18.82 10.94 25.47
N GLY A 408 18.74 10.47 26.74
CA GLY A 408 19.85 10.47 27.71
C GLY A 408 19.70 9.37 28.75
N GLY A 409 20.78 9.08 29.46
CA GLY A 409 20.83 7.99 30.43
C GLY A 409 21.01 6.60 29.83
N SER A 410 20.82 5.55 30.63
CA SER A 410 20.94 4.16 30.19
C SER A 410 19.85 3.28 30.80
N LEU A 411 19.53 2.21 30.05
CA LEU A 411 18.63 1.13 30.47
C LEU A 411 19.35 -0.20 30.29
N GLU A 412 19.45 -0.97 31.39
CA GLU A 412 20.13 -2.24 31.40
C GLU A 412 19.27 -3.34 32.03
N ALA A 413 19.39 -4.54 31.50
CA ALA A 413 18.93 -5.77 32.12
C ALA A 413 20.14 -6.42 32.81
N TYR A 414 19.94 -6.95 34.02
CA TYR A 414 21.01 -7.61 34.79
C TYR A 414 20.51 -8.84 35.56
N SER A 415 21.40 -9.75 35.87
CA SER A 415 21.06 -10.91 36.72
C SER A 415 22.02 -11.03 37.91
N PRO A 416 21.66 -11.81 38.95
CA PRO A 416 22.45 -11.95 40.15
C PRO A 416 23.86 -12.55 39.92
N ASP A 417 24.03 -13.33 38.84
CA ASP A 417 25.30 -13.93 38.42
C ASP A 417 26.30 -12.96 37.77
N GLY A 418 25.95 -11.65 37.73
CA GLY A 418 26.80 -10.60 37.18
C GLY A 418 26.58 -10.33 35.67
N TRP A 419 25.67 -11.04 35.00
CA TRP A 419 25.33 -10.74 33.62
C TRP A 419 24.63 -9.37 33.53
N ARG A 420 25.06 -8.54 32.57
CA ARG A 420 24.47 -7.23 32.26
C ARG A 420 24.39 -7.05 30.77
N ARG A 421 23.31 -6.38 30.33
CA ARG A 421 23.11 -6.04 28.93
C ARG A 421 22.24 -4.77 28.79
N THR A 422 22.70 -3.82 27.99
CA THR A 422 21.90 -2.65 27.60
C THR A 422 20.66 -3.09 26.82
N LEU A 423 19.50 -2.50 27.13
CA LEU A 423 18.27 -2.83 26.45
C LEU A 423 18.33 -2.41 24.97
N SER A 424 17.90 -3.31 24.12
CA SER A 424 17.90 -3.19 22.65
C SER A 424 16.74 -4.01 22.08
N PRO A 425 16.42 -3.91 20.78
CA PRO A 425 15.40 -4.77 20.18
C PRO A 425 15.62 -6.27 20.43
N ASP A 426 16.87 -6.73 20.53
CA ASP A 426 17.20 -8.13 20.81
C ASP A 426 16.83 -8.56 22.23
N THR A 427 16.80 -7.64 23.20
CA THR A 427 16.42 -7.94 24.59
C THR A 427 14.93 -8.10 24.79
N ARG A 428 14.08 -7.85 23.78
CA ARG A 428 12.64 -8.13 23.83
C ARG A 428 12.32 -9.59 24.11
N SER A 429 13.25 -10.48 23.82
CA SER A 429 13.15 -11.89 24.16
C SER A 429 13.10 -12.17 25.67
N LEU A 430 13.53 -11.22 26.51
CA LEU A 430 13.45 -11.30 27.97
C LEU A 430 12.06 -10.95 28.52
N PHE A 431 11.17 -10.40 27.71
CA PHE A 431 9.89 -9.87 28.16
C PHE A 431 8.70 -10.72 27.71
N SER A 432 7.77 -10.96 28.64
CA SER A 432 6.37 -11.25 28.36
C SER A 432 5.60 -9.93 28.56
N TYR A 433 4.89 -9.43 27.55
CA TYR A 433 4.25 -8.11 27.59
C TYR A 433 2.76 -8.18 27.31
N VAL A 434 1.98 -7.55 28.17
CA VAL A 434 0.54 -7.32 27.96
C VAL A 434 0.33 -5.82 27.81
N PRO A 435 0.07 -5.33 26.60
CA PRO A 435 -0.21 -3.91 26.37
C PRO A 435 -1.60 -3.50 26.88
N GLN A 436 -1.78 -2.20 27.04
CA GLN A 436 -3.06 -1.59 27.35
C GLN A 436 -4.09 -1.85 26.25
N GLY A 437 -5.33 -2.15 26.63
CA GLY A 437 -6.47 -2.35 25.73
C GLY A 437 -6.51 -3.75 25.11
N ASN A 438 -7.37 -3.89 24.09
CA ASN A 438 -7.55 -5.18 23.42
C ASN A 438 -6.47 -5.39 22.36
N THR A 439 -5.72 -6.49 22.48
CA THR A 439 -4.58 -6.84 21.62
C THR A 439 -4.69 -8.25 21.04
N LEU A 440 -5.88 -8.81 21.02
CA LEU A 440 -6.12 -10.09 20.36
C LEU A 440 -6.13 -9.90 18.84
N MET A 441 -5.55 -10.87 18.17
CA MET A 441 -5.62 -10.97 16.72
C MET A 441 -6.80 -11.84 16.29
N SER A 442 -7.28 -11.61 15.08
CA SER A 442 -8.33 -12.44 14.48
C SER A 442 -7.88 -13.89 14.36
N GLY A 443 -8.74 -14.82 14.73
CA GLY A 443 -8.47 -16.25 14.78
C GLY A 443 -9.12 -16.87 16.00
N THR A 444 -8.73 -18.08 16.39
CA THR A 444 -9.21 -18.74 17.59
C THR A 444 -8.51 -18.24 18.86
N ILE A 445 -9.07 -18.56 20.04
CA ILE A 445 -8.36 -18.35 21.31
C ILE A 445 -7.05 -19.15 21.31
N ARG A 446 -7.07 -20.38 20.80
CA ARG A 446 -5.90 -21.25 20.60
C ARG A 446 -4.80 -20.51 19.80
N ASP A 447 -5.15 -19.94 18.63
CA ASP A 447 -4.19 -19.20 17.79
C ASP A 447 -3.55 -18.05 18.56
N ASN A 448 -4.33 -17.30 19.33
CA ASN A 448 -3.83 -16.20 20.16
C ASN A 448 -2.89 -16.68 21.27
N LEU A 449 -3.17 -17.83 21.90
CA LEU A 449 -2.31 -18.40 22.94
C LEU A 449 -1.00 -18.95 22.36
N LEU A 450 -1.06 -19.63 21.21
CA LEU A 450 0.13 -20.13 20.50
C LEU A 450 1.09 -19.03 20.06
N MET A 451 0.65 -17.77 19.93
CA MET A 451 1.57 -16.64 19.74
C MET A 451 2.50 -16.42 20.93
N GLY A 452 2.08 -16.81 22.13
CA GLY A 452 2.94 -16.79 23.34
C GLY A 452 3.98 -17.92 23.34
N ASN A 453 3.52 -19.13 23.08
CA ASN A 453 4.35 -20.32 22.97
C ASN A 453 3.78 -21.24 21.86
N PRO A 454 4.47 -21.34 20.70
CA PRO A 454 3.99 -22.16 19.56
C PRO A 454 3.89 -23.66 19.88
N ASP A 455 4.66 -24.14 20.87
CA ASP A 455 4.73 -25.55 21.25
C ASP A 455 3.88 -25.89 22.49
N ALA A 456 3.01 -24.97 22.95
CA ALA A 456 2.18 -25.15 24.12
C ALA A 456 1.14 -26.26 23.91
N THR A 457 1.01 -27.17 24.90
CA THR A 457 -0.04 -28.17 24.90
C THR A 457 -1.39 -27.57 25.32
N ASP A 458 -2.49 -28.28 25.06
CA ASP A 458 -3.82 -27.86 25.48
C ASP A 458 -3.91 -27.72 27.01
N GLU A 459 -3.24 -28.59 27.77
CA GLU A 459 -3.17 -28.54 29.24
C GLU A 459 -2.46 -27.26 29.70
N GLU A 460 -1.33 -26.90 29.08
CA GLU A 460 -0.60 -25.66 29.40
C GLU A 460 -1.43 -24.42 29.07
N MET A 461 -2.14 -24.43 27.92
CA MET A 461 -3.06 -23.35 27.55
C MET A 461 -4.20 -23.19 28.56
N MET A 462 -4.81 -24.32 28.97
CA MET A 462 -5.88 -24.31 29.96
C MET A 462 -5.40 -23.87 31.34
N GLU A 463 -4.18 -24.24 31.74
CA GLU A 463 -3.58 -23.75 32.99
C GLU A 463 -3.32 -22.23 32.95
N ALA A 464 -2.78 -21.72 31.84
CA ALA A 464 -2.58 -20.27 31.67
C ALA A 464 -3.92 -19.50 31.69
N LEU A 465 -4.99 -20.05 31.11
CA LEU A 465 -6.33 -19.46 31.16
C LEU A 465 -6.89 -19.45 32.60
N ARG A 466 -6.72 -20.53 33.36
CA ARG A 466 -7.13 -20.56 34.78
C ARG A 466 -6.38 -19.52 35.61
N ARG A 467 -5.07 -19.40 35.39
CA ARG A 467 -4.22 -18.40 36.09
C ARG A 467 -4.59 -16.97 35.75
N SER A 468 -5.07 -16.72 34.54
CA SER A 468 -5.56 -15.40 34.10
C SER A 468 -7.05 -15.19 34.39
N ALA A 469 -7.70 -16.07 35.19
CA ALA A 469 -9.12 -16.04 35.50
C ALA A 469 -10.02 -16.06 34.24
N ALA A 470 -9.59 -16.73 33.17
CA ALA A 470 -10.32 -16.85 31.90
C ALA A 470 -11.15 -18.16 31.85
N ASP A 471 -11.76 -18.52 32.98
CA ASP A 471 -12.55 -19.78 33.11
C ASP A 471 -13.73 -19.85 32.13
N PHE A 472 -14.26 -18.69 31.69
CA PHE A 472 -15.33 -18.60 30.69
C PHE A 472 -14.99 -19.32 29.35
N VAL A 473 -13.69 -19.53 29.07
CA VAL A 473 -13.27 -20.27 27.88
C VAL A 473 -13.63 -21.75 28.01
N THR A 474 -13.51 -22.32 29.21
CA THR A 474 -13.91 -23.72 29.48
C THR A 474 -15.41 -23.91 29.47
N GLU A 475 -16.17 -22.86 29.79
CA GLU A 475 -17.63 -22.87 29.78
C GLU A 475 -18.21 -22.68 28.37
N SER A 476 -17.40 -22.17 27.43
CA SER A 476 -17.78 -22.01 26.03
C SER A 476 -17.84 -23.35 25.32
N PRO A 477 -18.91 -23.64 24.54
CA PRO A 477 -19.02 -24.89 23.79
C PRO A 477 -17.85 -25.17 22.84
N ALA A 478 -17.22 -24.12 22.30
CA ALA A 478 -16.09 -24.23 21.40
C ALA A 478 -14.73 -24.19 22.14
N GLY A 479 -14.69 -23.92 23.44
CA GLY A 479 -13.47 -23.89 24.23
C GLY A 479 -12.36 -23.05 23.62
N LEU A 480 -11.16 -23.64 23.46
CA LEU A 480 -10.01 -23.02 22.83
C LEU A 480 -10.23 -22.61 21.35
N ASP A 481 -11.17 -23.25 20.67
CA ASP A 481 -11.47 -22.99 19.26
C ASP A 481 -12.54 -21.89 19.07
N THR A 482 -12.93 -21.22 20.16
CA THR A 482 -13.80 -20.03 20.11
C THR A 482 -13.14 -18.93 19.26
N MET A 483 -13.88 -18.44 18.27
CA MET A 483 -13.41 -17.41 17.35
C MET A 483 -13.35 -16.02 17.98
N CYS A 484 -12.24 -15.36 17.82
CA CYS A 484 -12.03 -13.94 18.13
C CYS A 484 -12.05 -13.15 16.82
N GLY A 485 -12.96 -12.19 16.67
CA GLY A 485 -12.99 -11.29 15.52
C GLY A 485 -11.87 -10.23 15.58
N GLU A 486 -11.86 -9.32 14.59
CA GLU A 486 -10.91 -8.18 14.59
C GLU A 486 -10.97 -7.44 15.92
N MET A 487 -9.79 -7.16 16.51
CA MET A 487 -9.64 -6.53 17.83
C MET A 487 -10.48 -7.22 18.93
N GLY A 488 -10.63 -8.56 18.85
CA GLY A 488 -11.38 -9.34 19.84
C GLY A 488 -12.89 -9.15 19.77
N ALA A 489 -13.44 -8.77 18.63
CA ALA A 489 -14.89 -8.70 18.45
C ALA A 489 -15.54 -10.07 18.81
N GLY A 490 -16.62 -10.00 19.57
CA GLY A 490 -17.30 -11.18 20.14
C GLY A 490 -16.93 -11.48 21.60
N LEU A 491 -15.90 -10.81 22.15
CA LEU A 491 -15.49 -10.90 23.55
C LEU A 491 -15.67 -9.55 24.24
N SER A 492 -15.98 -9.55 25.54
CA SER A 492 -15.89 -8.32 26.34
C SER A 492 -14.44 -7.87 26.48
N GLU A 493 -14.20 -6.58 26.73
CA GLU A 493 -12.84 -6.04 26.92
C GLU A 493 -12.10 -6.78 28.05
N GLY A 494 -12.76 -7.06 29.16
CA GLY A 494 -12.19 -7.83 30.27
C GLY A 494 -11.91 -9.29 29.90
N GLN A 495 -12.72 -9.93 29.04
CA GLN A 495 -12.42 -11.27 28.52
C GLN A 495 -11.18 -11.25 27.61
N ALA A 496 -11.09 -10.28 26.72
CA ALA A 496 -9.92 -10.11 25.84
C ALA A 496 -8.63 -9.84 26.62
N GLN A 497 -8.69 -9.01 27.67
CA GLN A 497 -7.53 -8.76 28.57
C GLN A 497 -7.08 -10.06 29.27
N ARG A 498 -8.01 -10.88 29.79
CA ARG A 498 -7.66 -12.14 30.44
C ARG A 498 -6.96 -13.13 29.51
N ILE A 499 -7.42 -13.26 28.26
CA ILE A 499 -6.74 -14.07 27.24
C ILE A 499 -5.35 -13.49 26.91
N ALA A 500 -5.20 -12.17 26.80
CA ALA A 500 -3.90 -11.54 26.57
C ALA A 500 -2.92 -11.79 27.74
N ILE A 501 -3.40 -11.82 28.98
CA ILE A 501 -2.61 -12.20 30.16
C ILE A 501 -2.21 -13.68 30.07
N ALA A 502 -3.15 -14.59 29.75
CA ALA A 502 -2.84 -16.02 29.55
C ALA A 502 -1.74 -16.23 28.50
N ARG A 503 -1.83 -15.53 27.37
CA ARG A 503 -0.79 -15.53 26.32
C ARG A 503 0.58 -15.11 26.83
N ALA A 504 0.62 -14.07 27.68
CA ALA A 504 1.87 -13.60 28.27
C ALA A 504 2.46 -14.58 29.31
N LEU A 505 1.60 -15.25 30.08
CA LEU A 505 2.01 -16.31 31.03
C LEU A 505 2.59 -17.53 30.31
N LEU A 506 1.98 -17.96 29.21
CA LEU A 506 2.48 -19.05 28.36
C LEU A 506 3.87 -18.77 27.78
N ARG A 507 4.20 -17.49 27.55
CA ARG A 507 5.50 -17.10 26.99
C ARG A 507 6.67 -17.39 27.94
N ARG A 508 6.46 -17.47 29.26
CA ARG A 508 7.45 -17.85 30.29
C ARG A 508 8.81 -17.15 30.14
N ARG A 509 8.81 -15.81 30.12
CA ARG A 509 10.03 -15.00 30.04
C ARG A 509 10.44 -14.47 31.41
N PRO A 510 11.74 -14.15 31.61
CA PRO A 510 12.25 -13.66 32.90
C PRO A 510 11.55 -12.42 33.46
N ILE A 511 10.95 -11.59 32.59
CA ILE A 511 10.25 -10.36 32.97
C ILE A 511 8.83 -10.39 32.42
N LEU A 512 7.84 -10.22 33.30
CA LEU A 512 6.44 -10.02 32.93
C LEU A 512 6.09 -8.54 33.09
N LEU A 513 5.63 -7.91 32.01
CA LEU A 513 5.28 -6.50 31.97
C LEU A 513 3.80 -6.35 31.64
N LEU A 514 3.03 -5.76 32.58
CA LEU A 514 1.59 -5.55 32.47
C LEU A 514 1.30 -4.04 32.40
N ASP A 515 0.88 -3.53 31.26
CA ASP A 515 0.57 -2.10 31.04
C ASP A 515 -0.95 -1.87 31.13
N GLU A 516 -1.44 -1.51 32.34
CA GLU A 516 -2.86 -1.33 32.66
C GLU A 516 -3.73 -2.54 32.21
N ALA A 517 -3.14 -3.74 32.23
CA ALA A 517 -3.74 -4.96 31.69
C ALA A 517 -4.97 -5.46 32.48
N THR A 518 -5.24 -4.86 33.63
CA THR A 518 -6.38 -5.19 34.52
C THR A 518 -7.43 -4.09 34.58
N SER A 519 -7.29 -3.03 33.78
CA SER A 519 -8.15 -1.84 33.87
C SER A 519 -9.64 -2.10 33.60
N ALA A 520 -9.97 -3.06 32.73
CA ALA A 520 -11.34 -3.46 32.40
C ALA A 520 -11.88 -4.59 33.29
N LEU A 521 -11.17 -4.99 34.36
CA LEU A 521 -11.57 -6.07 35.24
C LEU A 521 -12.20 -5.53 36.52
N ASP A 522 -13.07 -6.32 37.13
CA ASP A 522 -13.57 -6.09 38.48
C ASP A 522 -12.48 -6.39 39.52
N VAL A 523 -12.63 -5.83 40.72
CA VAL A 523 -11.62 -5.92 41.77
C VAL A 523 -11.30 -7.37 42.18
N ALA A 524 -12.31 -8.25 42.24
CA ALA A 524 -12.12 -9.63 42.63
C ALA A 524 -11.32 -10.42 41.60
N THR A 525 -11.59 -10.21 40.31
CA THR A 525 -10.87 -10.84 39.20
C THR A 525 -9.43 -10.32 39.13
N GLU A 526 -9.21 -9.01 39.30
CA GLU A 526 -7.87 -8.41 39.39
C GLU A 526 -7.05 -9.02 40.51
N GLU A 527 -7.60 -9.11 41.72
CA GLU A 527 -6.98 -9.70 42.90
C GLU A 527 -6.56 -11.17 42.64
N ARG A 528 -7.46 -11.95 42.05
CA ARG A 528 -7.19 -13.35 41.68
C ARG A 528 -6.03 -13.47 40.71
N ILE A 529 -5.97 -12.62 39.68
CA ILE A 529 -4.90 -12.64 38.68
C ILE A 529 -3.58 -12.21 39.31
N LEU A 530 -3.55 -11.09 40.05
CA LEU A 530 -2.34 -10.61 40.68
C LEU A 530 -1.79 -11.61 41.70
N SER A 531 -2.65 -12.21 42.53
CA SER A 531 -2.26 -13.28 43.46
C SER A 531 -1.64 -14.48 42.74
N SER A 532 -2.24 -14.91 41.61
CA SER A 532 -1.72 -16.01 40.78
C SER A 532 -0.36 -15.67 40.14
N VAL A 533 -0.18 -14.43 39.68
CA VAL A 533 1.07 -13.96 39.06
C VAL A 533 2.18 -13.82 40.11
N VAL A 534 1.83 -13.29 41.30
CA VAL A 534 2.77 -13.08 42.40
C VAL A 534 3.17 -14.40 43.07
N ALA A 535 2.34 -15.45 43.01
CA ALA A 535 2.71 -16.78 43.54
C ALA A 535 4.00 -17.32 42.95
N ASP A 536 4.37 -16.95 41.73
CA ASP A 536 5.64 -17.31 41.06
C ASP A 536 6.76 -16.28 41.31
N HIS A 537 6.61 -15.37 42.29
CA HIS A 537 7.67 -14.41 42.62
C HIS A 537 8.97 -15.12 43.00
N GLY A 538 10.09 -14.50 42.64
CA GLY A 538 11.41 -15.11 42.77
C GLY A 538 11.89 -15.87 41.52
N LEU A 539 10.98 -16.38 40.69
CA LEU A 539 11.31 -17.02 39.40
C LEU A 539 11.20 -16.06 38.23
N GLN A 540 10.36 -15.00 38.36
CA GLN A 540 10.09 -14.00 37.31
C GLN A 540 10.01 -12.62 37.96
N THR A 541 10.58 -11.61 37.31
CA THR A 541 10.39 -10.22 37.68
C THR A 541 9.07 -9.72 37.10
N VAL A 542 8.19 -9.16 37.93
CA VAL A 542 6.88 -8.67 37.50
C VAL A 542 6.85 -7.15 37.61
N VAL A 543 6.53 -6.47 36.52
CA VAL A 543 6.37 -5.02 36.48
C VAL A 543 4.95 -4.72 35.99
N PHE A 544 4.15 -4.07 36.81
CA PHE A 544 2.79 -3.70 36.42
C PHE A 544 2.51 -2.22 36.61
N ILE A 545 1.81 -1.65 35.64
CA ILE A 545 1.31 -0.28 35.72
C ILE A 545 -0.13 -0.33 36.20
N THR A 546 -0.41 0.38 37.28
CA THR A 546 -1.77 0.47 37.83
C THR A 546 -2.06 1.84 38.42
N HIS A 547 -3.33 2.21 38.39
CA HIS A 547 -3.88 3.34 39.14
C HIS A 547 -4.71 2.89 40.34
N ARG A 548 -4.85 1.59 40.56
CA ARG A 548 -5.72 1.02 41.59
C ARG A 548 -4.95 0.76 42.89
N PRO A 549 -5.38 1.32 44.03
CA PRO A 549 -4.70 1.13 45.32
C PRO A 549 -4.65 -0.34 45.76
N GLY A 550 -5.65 -1.16 45.40
CA GLY A 550 -5.69 -2.59 45.74
C GLY A 550 -4.50 -3.37 45.18
N ALA A 551 -4.13 -3.10 43.92
CA ALA A 551 -3.04 -3.77 43.25
C ALA A 551 -1.67 -3.45 43.88
N LEU A 552 -1.49 -2.30 44.55
CA LEU A 552 -0.24 -1.92 45.20
C LEU A 552 0.14 -2.84 46.37
N ARG A 553 -0.84 -3.54 46.97
CA ARG A 553 -0.57 -4.46 48.11
C ARG A 553 0.26 -5.67 47.67
N HIS A 554 0.25 -6.00 46.38
CA HIS A 554 1.04 -7.11 45.81
C HIS A 554 2.47 -6.71 45.43
N ALA A 555 2.77 -5.41 45.42
CA ALA A 555 4.08 -4.91 45.03
C ALA A 555 5.08 -4.98 46.19
N THR A 556 6.26 -5.52 45.93
CA THR A 556 7.41 -5.46 46.84
C THR A 556 8.15 -4.14 46.73
N GLN A 557 7.99 -3.44 45.60
CA GLN A 557 8.63 -2.16 45.29
C GLN A 557 7.66 -1.25 44.52
N VAL A 558 7.75 0.05 44.72
CA VAL A 558 6.99 1.05 43.97
C VAL A 558 7.96 1.99 43.25
N VAL A 559 7.78 2.17 41.96
CA VAL A 559 8.50 3.14 41.14
C VAL A 559 7.55 4.25 40.76
N GLN A 560 7.86 5.49 41.14
CA GLN A 560 7.05 6.67 40.83
C GLN A 560 7.62 7.38 39.59
N ILE A 561 6.75 7.70 38.62
CA ILE A 561 7.09 8.42 37.38
C ILE A 561 6.37 9.77 37.32
#